data_5a1d2914364bba5824dca594c80b29c8
#
_entry.id   5a1d2914364bba5824dca594c80b29c8
#
_cell.length_a   1.000
_cell.length_b   1.000
_cell.length_c   1.000
_cell.angle_alpha   90.00
_cell.angle_beta   90.00
_cell.angle_gamma   90.00
#
_symmetry.space_group_name_H-M   'P 1'
#
loop_
_entity.id
_entity.type
_entity.pdbx_description
1 polymer ?
#
loop_
_entity_poly.entity_id
_entity_poly.type
_entity_poly.pdbx_seq_one_letter_code
_entity_poly.pdbx_strand_id
1 'polypeptide(L)'
;LNRLALGYFTLAEAYLKDWERKKAAYSSGYELGLRSLRTNEEFDELYRKVGFAALKNLPDSVQNVEGLFWTGANLGRLAEKKGAMDSLNDLPALVSLNRRVLELDVAYLGGGARRTLGSIAGEVLSRLPLTFWQVKSHGFSWDKAREHFRRSIELAPGCLENYLAYARYYALKKGNEERALALLNKVIEKPLGTNYPLINEIAKEKAKELRSEVLDNRR
;
A
#
# COMPACT_ATOMS: atom_id res chain seq x y z
N LEU A 1 14.86 -8.91 -10.95
CA LEU A 1 13.87 -9.35 -9.96
C LEU A 1 12.83 -8.27 -9.70
N ASN A 2 13.22 -7.00 -9.44
CA ASN A 2 12.29 -5.91 -9.11
C ASN A 2 11.25 -5.65 -10.21
N ARG A 3 11.67 -5.60 -11.47
CA ARG A 3 10.77 -5.44 -12.62
C ARG A 3 9.74 -6.59 -12.74
N LEU A 4 10.13 -7.80 -12.38
CA LEU A 4 9.21 -8.94 -12.37
C LEU A 4 8.22 -8.83 -11.20
N ALA A 5 8.67 -8.41 -10.02
CA ALA A 5 7.79 -8.16 -8.86
C ALA A 5 6.74 -7.07 -9.18
N LEU A 6 7.16 -5.97 -9.82
CA LEU A 6 6.24 -4.97 -10.39
C LEU A 6 5.30 -5.58 -11.43
N GLY A 7 5.84 -6.39 -12.37
CA GLY A 7 5.05 -7.01 -13.43
C GLY A 7 3.92 -7.88 -12.89
N TYR A 8 4.18 -8.72 -11.89
CA TYR A 8 3.16 -9.52 -11.22
C TYR A 8 2.14 -8.68 -10.47
N PHE A 9 2.57 -7.62 -9.77
CA PHE A 9 1.65 -6.67 -9.13
C PHE A 9 0.72 -6.01 -10.17
N THR A 10 1.29 -5.52 -11.27
CA THR A 10 0.53 -4.88 -12.35
C THR A 10 -0.44 -5.87 -13.02
N LEU A 11 0.00 -7.09 -13.29
CA LEU A 11 -0.84 -8.15 -13.82
C LEU A 11 -2.07 -8.37 -12.92
N ALA A 12 -1.85 -8.48 -11.61
CA ALA A 12 -2.94 -8.68 -10.66
C ALA A 12 -3.89 -7.48 -10.57
N GLU A 13 -3.36 -6.24 -10.60
CA GLU A 13 -4.17 -5.03 -10.43
C GLU A 13 -4.96 -4.65 -11.68
N ALA A 14 -4.37 -4.82 -12.86
CA ALA A 14 -4.94 -4.32 -14.12
C ALA A 14 -5.71 -5.39 -14.91
N TYR A 15 -5.29 -6.65 -14.85
CA TYR A 15 -5.76 -7.67 -15.81
C TYR A 15 -6.47 -8.86 -15.19
N LEU A 16 -6.22 -9.18 -13.93
CA LEU A 16 -6.88 -10.29 -13.27
C LEU A 16 -8.11 -9.81 -12.49
N LYS A 17 -9.21 -10.58 -12.54
CA LYS A 17 -10.43 -10.31 -11.75
C LYS A 17 -10.62 -11.33 -10.65
N ASP A 18 -10.34 -12.58 -10.94
CA ASP A 18 -10.45 -13.70 -10.00
C ASP A 18 -9.41 -13.60 -8.87
N TRP A 19 -9.86 -13.82 -7.63
CA TRP A 19 -9.00 -13.65 -6.45
C TRP A 19 -7.87 -14.68 -6.39
N GLU A 20 -8.12 -15.95 -6.71
CA GLU A 20 -7.08 -16.98 -6.62
C GLU A 20 -5.96 -16.72 -7.63
N ARG A 21 -6.31 -16.25 -8.83
CA ARG A 21 -5.32 -15.80 -9.82
C ARG A 21 -4.55 -14.56 -9.36
N LYS A 22 -5.24 -13.57 -8.77
CA LYS A 22 -4.59 -12.39 -8.16
C LYS A 22 -3.64 -12.80 -7.04
N LYS A 23 -4.07 -13.68 -6.14
CA LYS A 23 -3.28 -14.20 -5.03
C LYS A 23 -2.02 -14.89 -5.52
N ALA A 24 -2.11 -15.74 -6.54
CA ALA A 24 -0.95 -16.39 -7.15
C ALA A 24 0.03 -15.36 -7.72
N ALA A 25 -0.45 -14.34 -8.43
CA ALA A 25 0.38 -13.27 -8.96
C ALA A 25 1.05 -12.45 -7.86
N TYR A 26 0.31 -12.00 -6.82
CA TYR A 26 0.90 -11.29 -5.69
C TYR A 26 1.92 -12.14 -4.93
N SER A 27 1.67 -13.45 -4.77
CA SER A 27 2.63 -14.36 -4.13
C SER A 27 3.91 -14.45 -4.93
N SER A 28 3.83 -14.61 -6.26
CA SER A 28 5.01 -14.60 -7.13
C SER A 28 5.75 -13.27 -7.08
N GLY A 29 5.02 -12.16 -7.07
CA GLY A 29 5.60 -10.82 -6.93
C GLY A 29 6.31 -10.61 -5.59
N TYR A 30 5.72 -11.08 -4.49
CA TYR A 30 6.33 -11.06 -3.15
C TYR A 30 7.62 -11.87 -3.10
N GLU A 31 7.61 -13.11 -3.59
CA GLU A 31 8.78 -13.99 -3.61
C GLU A 31 9.94 -13.38 -4.41
N LEU A 32 9.64 -12.79 -5.57
CA LEU A 32 10.65 -12.13 -6.40
C LEU A 32 11.23 -10.87 -5.73
N GLY A 33 10.38 -10.07 -5.09
CA GLY A 33 10.81 -8.92 -4.31
C GLY A 33 11.69 -9.34 -3.13
N LEU A 34 11.28 -10.35 -2.39
CA LEU A 34 12.05 -10.92 -1.28
C LEU A 34 13.41 -11.47 -1.75
N ARG A 35 13.44 -12.21 -2.86
CA ARG A 35 14.71 -12.68 -3.46
C ARG A 35 15.61 -11.52 -3.85
N SER A 36 15.03 -10.40 -4.31
CA SER A 36 15.80 -9.19 -4.61
C SER A 36 16.39 -8.55 -3.36
N LEU A 37 15.68 -8.52 -2.24
CA LEU A 37 16.23 -8.03 -0.97
C LEU A 37 17.35 -8.94 -0.44
N ARG A 38 17.23 -10.25 -0.63
CA ARG A 38 18.21 -11.27 -0.21
C ARG A 38 19.50 -11.26 -1.04
N THR A 39 19.61 -10.41 -2.06
CA THR A 39 20.93 -10.14 -2.68
C THR A 39 21.84 -9.28 -1.79
N ASN A 40 21.29 -8.65 -0.75
CA ASN A 40 22.07 -8.04 0.32
C ASN A 40 22.47 -9.13 1.33
N GLU A 41 23.79 -9.33 1.52
CA GLU A 41 24.33 -10.43 2.32
C GLU A 41 23.88 -10.37 3.78
N GLU A 42 23.91 -9.19 4.41
CA GLU A 42 23.49 -9.00 5.80
C GLU A 42 22.00 -9.35 6.00
N PHE A 43 21.16 -8.93 5.07
CA PHE A 43 19.73 -9.28 5.10
C PHE A 43 19.52 -10.78 4.83
N ASP A 44 20.25 -11.39 3.90
CA ASP A 44 20.13 -12.82 3.60
C ASP A 44 20.54 -13.68 4.80
N GLU A 45 21.62 -13.31 5.49
CA GLU A 45 22.03 -13.98 6.74
C GLU A 45 20.96 -13.84 7.83
N LEU A 46 20.42 -12.64 8.01
CA LEU A 46 19.33 -12.40 8.98
C LEU A 46 18.09 -13.22 8.59
N TYR A 47 17.72 -13.23 7.31
CA TYR A 47 16.57 -13.98 6.83
C TYR A 47 16.72 -15.49 7.01
N ARG A 48 17.92 -16.05 6.81
CA ARG A 48 18.21 -17.48 7.09
C ARG A 48 18.06 -17.81 8.58
N LYS A 49 18.40 -16.88 9.46
CA LYS A 49 18.31 -17.08 10.92
C LYS A 49 16.88 -17.00 11.45
N VAL A 50 16.10 -16.01 11.01
CA VAL A 50 14.80 -15.67 11.62
C VAL A 50 13.62 -15.66 10.63
N GLY A 51 13.84 -16.00 9.36
CA GLY A 51 12.79 -16.10 8.35
C GLY A 51 12.06 -14.76 8.14
N PHE A 52 10.74 -14.82 8.04
CA PHE A 52 9.87 -13.64 7.84
C PHE A 52 10.11 -12.52 8.87
N ALA A 53 10.54 -12.86 10.08
CA ALA A 53 10.81 -11.87 11.12
C ALA A 53 11.94 -10.87 10.75
N ALA A 54 12.83 -11.23 9.81
CA ALA A 54 13.86 -10.33 9.27
C ALA A 54 13.26 -9.07 8.64
N LEU A 55 12.08 -9.16 8.03
CA LEU A 55 11.40 -8.01 7.41
C LEU A 55 10.92 -6.96 8.44
N LYS A 56 10.85 -7.31 9.72
CA LYS A 56 10.46 -6.39 10.80
C LYS A 56 11.62 -5.48 11.22
N ASN A 57 12.86 -5.94 11.01
CA ASN A 57 14.10 -5.29 11.43
C ASN A 57 15.11 -5.31 10.28
N LEU A 58 14.84 -4.51 9.26
CA LEU A 58 15.69 -4.42 8.08
C LEU A 58 17.05 -3.80 8.44
N PRO A 59 18.17 -4.41 8.02
CA PRO A 59 19.49 -3.80 8.13
C PRO A 59 19.58 -2.48 7.35
N ASP A 60 20.40 -1.55 7.84
CA ASP A 60 20.63 -0.27 7.17
C ASP A 60 21.32 -0.42 5.79
N SER A 61 22.05 -1.49 5.60
CA SER A 61 22.66 -1.86 4.32
C SER A 61 21.65 -2.16 3.20
N VAL A 62 20.39 -2.46 3.54
CA VAL A 62 19.33 -2.71 2.55
C VAL A 62 18.87 -1.38 1.95
N GLN A 63 19.44 -1.04 0.76
CA GLN A 63 19.16 0.22 0.03
C GLN A 63 18.39 0.02 -1.29
N ASN A 64 17.88 -1.17 -1.53
CA ASN A 64 17.12 -1.50 -2.73
C ASN A 64 15.67 -1.00 -2.64
N VAL A 65 15.44 0.28 -2.96
CA VAL A 65 14.13 0.94 -2.87
C VAL A 65 13.04 0.18 -3.62
N GLU A 66 13.32 -0.26 -4.87
CA GLU A 66 12.36 -1.01 -5.67
C GLU A 66 12.00 -2.36 -5.02
N GLY A 67 13.02 -3.09 -4.55
CA GLY A 67 12.84 -4.36 -3.86
C GLY A 67 11.99 -4.21 -2.60
N LEU A 68 12.29 -3.20 -1.77
CA LEU A 68 11.53 -2.88 -0.57
C LEU A 68 10.07 -2.55 -0.89
N PHE A 69 9.85 -1.65 -1.86
CA PHE A 69 8.51 -1.21 -2.21
C PHE A 69 7.66 -2.33 -2.79
N TRP A 70 8.17 -3.08 -3.78
CA TRP A 70 7.39 -4.13 -4.45
C TRP A 70 7.19 -5.36 -3.58
N THR A 71 8.13 -5.68 -2.67
CA THR A 71 7.91 -6.68 -1.62
C THR A 71 6.73 -6.26 -0.73
N GLY A 72 6.76 -5.01 -0.25
CA GLY A 72 5.69 -4.46 0.60
C GLY A 72 4.35 -4.35 -0.10
N ALA A 73 4.31 -3.93 -1.37
CA ALA A 73 3.08 -3.77 -2.14
C ALA A 73 2.37 -5.12 -2.37
N ASN A 74 3.11 -6.14 -2.80
CA ASN A 74 2.56 -7.49 -3.00
C ASN A 74 2.12 -8.11 -1.66
N LEU A 75 2.92 -8.01 -0.61
CA LEU A 75 2.56 -8.48 0.74
C LEU A 75 1.30 -7.78 1.26
N GLY A 76 1.19 -6.47 1.05
CA GLY A 76 0.02 -5.68 1.46
C GLY A 76 -1.27 -6.18 0.83
N ARG A 77 -1.26 -6.48 -0.48
CA ARG A 77 -2.43 -7.05 -1.16
C ARG A 77 -2.82 -8.44 -0.66
N LEU A 78 -1.83 -9.27 -0.34
CA LEU A 78 -2.09 -10.57 0.29
C LEU A 78 -2.70 -10.40 1.69
N ALA A 79 -2.19 -9.45 2.48
CA ALA A 79 -2.67 -9.16 3.82
C ALA A 79 -4.11 -8.60 3.83
N GLU A 80 -4.53 -7.80 2.83
CA GLU A 80 -5.89 -7.24 2.74
C GLU A 80 -7.00 -8.33 2.73
N LYS A 81 -6.69 -9.51 2.21
CA LYS A 81 -7.64 -10.62 2.08
C LYS A 81 -7.51 -11.69 3.17
N LYS A 82 -6.53 -11.54 4.06
CA LYS A 82 -6.44 -12.37 5.26
C LYS A 82 -7.49 -11.94 6.28
N GLY A 83 -7.86 -12.82 7.18
CA GLY A 83 -8.66 -12.45 8.34
C GLY A 83 -8.00 -11.34 9.17
N ALA A 84 -8.81 -10.64 9.97
CA ALA A 84 -8.35 -9.47 10.72
C ALA A 84 -7.12 -9.76 11.61
N MET A 85 -7.09 -10.91 12.26
CA MET A 85 -5.98 -11.34 13.12
C MET A 85 -4.74 -11.73 12.32
N ASP A 86 -4.91 -12.47 11.23
CA ASP A 86 -3.80 -12.94 10.40
C ASP A 86 -3.07 -11.79 9.70
N SER A 87 -3.82 -10.77 9.27
CA SER A 87 -3.23 -9.57 8.66
C SER A 87 -2.38 -8.74 9.62
N LEU A 88 -2.63 -8.83 10.95
CA LEU A 88 -1.82 -8.15 11.96
C LEU A 88 -0.41 -8.73 12.09
N ASN A 89 -0.20 -9.99 11.72
CA ASN A 89 1.13 -10.61 11.73
C ASN A 89 2.06 -10.02 10.65
N ASP A 90 1.47 -9.54 9.53
CA ASP A 90 2.22 -8.92 8.43
C ASP A 90 2.52 -7.44 8.69
N LEU A 91 1.78 -6.80 9.61
CA LEU A 91 1.83 -5.36 9.85
C LEU A 91 3.24 -4.82 10.18
N PRO A 92 4.02 -5.42 11.09
CA PRO A 92 5.37 -4.90 11.40
C PRO A 92 6.29 -4.93 10.17
N ALA A 93 6.22 -5.96 9.34
CA ALA A 93 6.99 -6.07 8.10
C ALA A 93 6.56 -5.00 7.09
N LEU A 94 5.25 -4.81 6.89
CA LEU A 94 4.71 -3.77 6.00
C LEU A 94 5.14 -2.36 6.42
N VAL A 95 5.11 -2.08 7.72
CA VAL A 95 5.55 -0.79 8.27
C VAL A 95 7.05 -0.59 8.07
N SER A 96 7.87 -1.60 8.38
CA SER A 96 9.34 -1.54 8.24
C SER A 96 9.75 -1.31 6.79
N LEU A 97 9.23 -2.10 5.84
CA LEU A 97 9.50 -1.95 4.41
C LEU A 97 9.19 -0.53 3.91
N ASN A 98 8.01 -0.01 4.23
CA ASN A 98 7.61 1.32 3.75
C ASN A 98 8.36 2.46 4.47
N ARG A 99 8.72 2.32 5.74
CA ARG A 99 9.59 3.29 6.43
C ARG A 99 10.95 3.35 5.77
N ARG A 100 11.54 2.18 5.47
CA ARG A 100 12.84 2.14 4.78
C ARG A 100 12.79 2.78 3.39
N VAL A 101 11.71 2.57 2.63
CA VAL A 101 11.51 3.31 1.37
C VAL A 101 11.47 4.83 1.59
N LEU A 102 10.78 5.32 2.63
CA LEU A 102 10.74 6.76 2.95
C LEU A 102 12.09 7.35 3.32
N GLU A 103 12.94 6.58 4.01
CA GLU A 103 14.29 7.00 4.36
C GLU A 103 15.18 7.14 3.13
N LEU A 104 15.01 6.25 2.16
CA LEU A 104 15.85 6.19 0.96
C LEU A 104 15.34 7.08 -0.18
N ASP A 105 14.03 7.07 -0.44
CA ASP A 105 13.40 7.88 -1.50
C ASP A 105 11.94 8.20 -1.14
N VAL A 106 11.73 9.37 -0.58
CA VAL A 106 10.39 9.86 -0.18
C VAL A 106 9.43 10.04 -1.36
N ALA A 107 9.96 10.27 -2.56
CA ALA A 107 9.18 10.55 -3.77
C ALA A 107 8.91 9.31 -4.63
N TYR A 108 9.51 8.15 -4.28
CA TYR A 108 9.37 6.94 -5.05
C TYR A 108 7.90 6.64 -5.38
N LEU A 109 7.63 6.41 -6.67
CA LEU A 109 6.26 6.19 -7.22
C LEU A 109 5.22 7.21 -6.74
N GLY A 110 5.61 8.49 -6.76
CA GLY A 110 4.71 9.57 -6.38
C GLY A 110 4.30 9.56 -4.92
N GLY A 111 5.25 9.25 -4.03
CA GLY A 111 5.01 9.15 -2.60
C GLY A 111 4.30 7.85 -2.21
N GLY A 112 4.58 6.77 -2.94
CA GLY A 112 3.95 5.47 -2.77
C GLY A 112 4.03 4.92 -1.35
N ALA A 113 5.19 5.02 -0.70
CA ALA A 113 5.37 4.56 0.68
C ALA A 113 4.54 5.38 1.68
N ARG A 114 4.40 6.72 1.48
CA ARG A 114 3.50 7.54 2.30
C ARG A 114 2.05 7.11 2.14
N ARG A 115 1.61 6.95 0.88
CA ARG A 115 0.26 6.44 0.58
C ARG A 115 0.00 5.12 1.29
N THR A 116 0.93 4.18 1.22
CA THR A 116 0.80 2.86 1.86
C THR A 116 0.74 2.95 3.37
N LEU A 117 1.60 3.75 4.03
CA LEU A 117 1.55 3.95 5.48
C LEU A 117 0.25 4.62 5.94
N GLY A 118 -0.27 5.57 5.17
CA GLY A 118 -1.59 6.16 5.41
C GLY A 118 -2.71 5.13 5.31
N SER A 119 -2.66 4.24 4.32
CA SER A 119 -3.63 3.16 4.13
C SER A 119 -3.59 2.13 5.27
N ILE A 120 -2.39 1.70 5.66
CA ILE A 120 -2.19 0.81 6.80
C ILE A 120 -2.77 1.43 8.08
N ALA A 121 -2.43 2.69 8.36
CA ALA A 121 -2.93 3.39 9.54
C ALA A 121 -4.47 3.47 9.54
N GLY A 122 -5.08 3.79 8.40
CA GLY A 122 -6.54 3.86 8.26
C GLY A 122 -7.22 2.50 8.50
N GLU A 123 -6.67 1.41 7.94
CA GLU A 123 -7.18 0.05 8.18
C GLU A 123 -7.06 -0.36 9.64
N VAL A 124 -5.90 -0.12 10.26
CA VAL A 124 -5.66 -0.48 11.66
C VAL A 124 -6.57 0.32 12.59
N LEU A 125 -6.69 1.64 12.39
CA LEU A 125 -7.51 2.52 13.21
C LEU A 125 -9.01 2.24 13.08
N SER A 126 -9.47 1.81 11.90
CA SER A 126 -10.90 1.47 11.69
C SER A 126 -11.33 0.18 12.38
N ARG A 127 -10.38 -0.62 12.86
CA ARG A 127 -10.62 -1.89 13.56
C ARG A 127 -10.49 -1.80 15.09
N LEU A 128 -10.40 -0.58 15.65
CA LEU A 128 -10.41 -0.41 17.12
C LEU A 128 -11.71 -0.95 17.71
N PRO A 129 -11.68 -1.55 18.92
CA PRO A 129 -10.54 -1.68 19.85
C PRO A 129 -9.61 -2.87 19.60
N LEU A 130 -9.91 -3.77 18.65
CA LEU A 130 -9.14 -5.01 18.39
C LEU A 130 -7.66 -4.76 18.09
N THR A 131 -7.34 -3.60 17.53
CA THR A 131 -6.00 -3.21 17.08
C THR A 131 -5.30 -2.23 18.03
N PHE A 132 -5.76 -2.12 19.28
CA PHE A 132 -5.24 -1.14 20.24
C PHE A 132 -3.72 -1.20 20.41
N TRP A 133 -3.15 -2.40 20.56
CA TRP A 133 -1.71 -2.58 20.74
C TRP A 133 -0.90 -2.19 19.51
N GLN A 134 -1.42 -2.49 18.31
CA GLN A 134 -0.79 -2.12 17.03
C GLN A 134 -0.81 -0.59 16.84
N VAL A 135 -1.93 0.06 17.19
CA VAL A 135 -2.03 1.52 17.17
C VAL A 135 -0.97 2.14 18.08
N LYS A 136 -0.85 1.63 19.32
CA LYS A 136 0.10 2.13 20.30
C LYS A 136 1.55 1.88 19.88
N SER A 137 1.90 0.65 19.49
CA SER A 137 3.28 0.25 19.16
C SER A 137 3.84 0.93 17.92
N HIS A 138 2.99 1.19 16.91
CA HIS A 138 3.41 1.87 15.68
C HIS A 138 3.14 3.38 15.70
N GLY A 139 2.47 3.89 16.73
CA GLY A 139 2.13 5.29 16.91
C GLY A 139 1.13 5.79 15.85
N PHE A 140 0.20 4.95 15.40
CA PHE A 140 -0.84 5.33 14.44
C PHE A 140 -1.84 6.30 15.06
N SER A 141 -2.25 7.28 14.26
CA SER A 141 -3.36 8.18 14.56
C SER A 141 -4.02 8.65 13.26
N TRP A 142 -5.27 9.11 13.35
CA TRP A 142 -5.98 9.68 12.21
C TRP A 142 -5.27 10.92 11.64
N ASP A 143 -4.62 11.72 12.49
CA ASP A 143 -3.87 12.89 12.04
C ASP A 143 -2.61 12.50 11.27
N LYS A 144 -1.86 11.49 11.73
CA LYS A 144 -0.72 10.95 10.99
C LYS A 144 -1.14 10.30 9.67
N ALA A 145 -2.25 9.54 9.67
CA ALA A 145 -2.79 8.97 8.45
C ALA A 145 -3.14 10.07 7.43
N ARG A 146 -3.83 11.13 7.88
CA ARG A 146 -4.15 12.30 7.05
C ARG A 146 -2.89 12.98 6.50
N GLU A 147 -1.87 13.16 7.35
CA GLU A 147 -0.61 13.78 6.95
C GLU A 147 0.12 12.95 5.89
N HIS A 148 0.15 11.63 6.02
CA HIS A 148 0.72 10.74 5.01
C HIS A 148 0.03 10.95 3.64
N PHE A 149 -1.29 10.98 3.58
CA PHE A 149 -2.02 11.22 2.32
C PHE A 149 -1.81 12.62 1.77
N ARG A 150 -1.83 13.66 2.62
CA ARG A 150 -1.53 15.02 2.17
C ARG A 150 -0.15 15.10 1.53
N ARG A 151 0.88 14.58 2.20
CA ARG A 151 2.25 14.59 1.70
C ARG A 151 2.43 13.79 0.41
N SER A 152 1.74 12.65 0.26
CA SER A 152 1.78 11.90 -1.01
C SER A 152 1.17 12.71 -2.17
N ILE A 153 0.10 13.45 -1.92
CA ILE A 153 -0.54 14.31 -2.92
C ILE A 153 0.34 15.53 -3.24
N GLU A 154 0.99 16.13 -2.25
CA GLU A 154 1.93 17.25 -2.46
C GLU A 154 3.13 16.83 -3.29
N LEU A 155 3.71 15.65 -3.03
CA LEU A 155 4.83 15.08 -3.80
C LEU A 155 4.45 14.76 -5.25
N ALA A 156 3.23 14.28 -5.48
CA ALA A 156 2.78 13.89 -6.82
C ALA A 156 1.28 14.20 -7.03
N PRO A 157 0.93 15.45 -7.29
CA PRO A 157 -0.46 15.85 -7.48
C PRO A 157 -1.11 15.26 -8.73
N GLY A 158 -0.30 14.73 -9.66
CA GLY A 158 -0.74 13.99 -10.85
C GLY A 158 -0.91 12.48 -10.64
N CYS A 159 -0.52 11.92 -9.50
CA CYS A 159 -0.74 10.51 -9.18
C CYS A 159 -2.15 10.32 -8.57
N LEU A 160 -3.09 9.83 -9.38
CA LEU A 160 -4.50 9.71 -8.99
C LEU A 160 -4.73 8.67 -7.90
N GLU A 161 -3.87 7.66 -7.81
CA GLU A 161 -3.90 6.65 -6.75
C GLU A 161 -3.76 7.27 -5.35
N ASN A 162 -3.07 8.42 -5.20
CA ASN A 162 -2.96 9.12 -3.92
C ASN A 162 -4.34 9.62 -3.41
N TYR A 163 -5.18 10.13 -4.32
CA TYR A 163 -6.52 10.60 -3.98
C TYR A 163 -7.49 9.43 -3.75
N LEU A 164 -7.40 8.38 -4.57
CA LEU A 164 -8.20 7.17 -4.39
C LEU A 164 -7.93 6.52 -3.02
N ALA A 165 -6.66 6.33 -2.67
CA ALA A 165 -6.28 5.77 -1.39
C ALA A 165 -6.75 6.65 -0.21
N TYR A 166 -6.66 7.97 -0.33
CA TYR A 166 -7.17 8.90 0.67
C TYR A 166 -8.69 8.79 0.85
N ALA A 167 -9.44 8.63 -0.24
CA ALA A 167 -10.88 8.39 -0.18
C ALA A 167 -11.20 7.07 0.54
N ARG A 168 -10.58 5.97 0.10
CA ARG A 168 -10.85 4.61 0.58
C ARG A 168 -10.43 4.39 2.03
N TYR A 169 -9.17 4.69 2.35
CA TYR A 169 -8.54 4.29 3.62
C TYR A 169 -8.58 5.36 4.72
N TYR A 170 -9.02 6.57 4.38
CA TYR A 170 -9.20 7.62 5.38
C TYR A 170 -10.63 8.12 5.43
N ALA A 171 -11.14 8.71 4.34
CA ALA A 171 -12.43 9.39 4.38
C ALA A 171 -13.58 8.41 4.67
N LEU A 172 -13.65 7.29 3.95
CA LEU A 172 -14.67 6.25 4.19
C LEU A 172 -14.49 5.58 5.55
N LYS A 173 -13.25 5.27 5.95
CA LYS A 173 -12.96 4.64 7.25
C LYS A 173 -13.33 5.54 8.45
N LYS A 174 -13.40 6.86 8.24
CA LYS A 174 -13.91 7.83 9.22
C LYS A 174 -15.40 8.12 9.08
N GLY A 175 -16.09 7.47 8.16
CA GLY A 175 -17.51 7.75 7.90
C GLY A 175 -17.76 9.10 7.20
N ASN A 176 -16.75 9.72 6.61
CA ASN A 176 -16.90 10.99 5.89
C ASN A 176 -17.10 10.71 4.39
N GLU A 177 -18.32 10.31 4.05
CA GLU A 177 -18.70 9.95 2.67
C GLU A 177 -18.66 11.15 1.72
N GLU A 178 -19.03 12.35 2.18
CA GLU A 178 -18.97 13.56 1.35
C GLU A 178 -17.55 13.83 0.87
N ARG A 179 -16.59 13.79 1.79
CA ARG A 179 -15.17 13.93 1.45
C ARG A 179 -14.68 12.81 0.55
N ALA A 180 -15.13 11.59 0.79
CA ALA A 180 -14.77 10.44 -0.06
C ALA A 180 -15.27 10.66 -1.49
N LEU A 181 -16.53 11.03 -1.68
CA LEU A 181 -17.10 11.32 -3.00
C LEU A 181 -16.39 12.48 -3.70
N ALA A 182 -16.04 13.55 -2.98
CA ALA A 182 -15.28 14.67 -3.55
C ALA A 182 -13.89 14.21 -4.06
N LEU A 183 -13.20 13.35 -3.31
CA LEU A 183 -11.91 12.79 -3.74
C LEU A 183 -12.07 11.84 -4.93
N LEU A 184 -13.09 10.97 -4.93
CA LEU A 184 -13.37 10.04 -6.02
C LEU A 184 -13.74 10.77 -7.31
N ASN A 185 -14.60 11.79 -7.25
CA ASN A 185 -14.91 12.64 -8.39
C ASN A 185 -13.64 13.29 -8.97
N LYS A 186 -12.77 13.81 -8.09
CA LYS A 186 -11.48 14.38 -8.52
C LYS A 186 -10.60 13.37 -9.25
N VAL A 187 -10.58 12.08 -8.84
CA VAL A 187 -9.86 11.02 -9.55
C VAL A 187 -10.48 10.78 -10.93
N ILE A 188 -11.80 10.71 -11.02
CA ILE A 188 -12.53 10.42 -12.26
C ILE A 188 -12.36 11.54 -13.29
N GLU A 189 -12.43 12.80 -12.86
CA GLU A 189 -12.43 13.99 -13.71
C GLU A 189 -11.04 14.40 -14.20
N LYS A 190 -10.01 14.22 -13.37
CA LYS A 190 -8.64 14.62 -13.74
C LYS A 190 -8.14 13.83 -14.97
N PRO A 191 -7.35 14.46 -15.86
CA PRO A 191 -6.69 13.75 -16.97
C PRO A 191 -5.71 12.69 -16.45
N LEU A 192 -5.43 11.67 -17.27
CA LEU A 192 -4.47 10.60 -16.91
C LEU A 192 -3.05 11.14 -16.68
N GLY A 193 -2.68 12.20 -17.41
CA GLY A 193 -1.32 12.72 -17.37
C GLY A 193 -0.29 11.76 -18.00
N THR A 194 0.96 12.19 -18.06
CA THR A 194 2.05 11.44 -18.71
C THR A 194 2.92 10.64 -17.74
N ASN A 195 3.01 11.06 -16.47
CA ASN A 195 3.95 10.45 -15.52
C ASN A 195 3.50 9.11 -14.95
N TYR A 196 2.19 8.89 -14.83
CA TYR A 196 1.62 7.69 -14.19
C TYR A 196 0.44 7.11 -14.98
N PRO A 197 0.52 6.94 -16.33
CA PRO A 197 -0.66 6.68 -17.15
C PRO A 197 -1.39 5.40 -16.73
N LEU A 198 -0.69 4.29 -16.59
CA LEU A 198 -1.29 3.01 -16.22
C LEU A 198 -1.83 3.03 -14.77
N ILE A 199 -1.08 3.58 -13.82
CA ILE A 199 -1.52 3.70 -12.42
C ILE A 199 -2.78 4.55 -12.34
N ASN A 200 -2.83 5.66 -13.10
CA ASN A 200 -3.97 6.56 -13.12
C ASN A 200 -5.19 5.95 -13.80
N GLU A 201 -4.99 5.15 -14.85
CA GLU A 201 -6.07 4.41 -15.50
C GLU A 201 -6.73 3.42 -14.52
N ILE A 202 -5.91 2.60 -13.86
CA ILE A 202 -6.38 1.67 -12.83
C ILE A 202 -7.10 2.42 -11.68
N ALA A 203 -6.53 3.54 -11.25
CA ALA A 203 -7.12 4.36 -10.18
C ALA A 203 -8.50 4.91 -10.57
N LYS A 204 -8.68 5.35 -11.82
CA LYS A 204 -9.96 5.85 -12.32
C LYS A 204 -11.03 4.75 -12.34
N GLU A 205 -10.71 3.56 -12.83
CA GLU A 205 -11.68 2.46 -12.84
C GLU A 205 -12.11 2.08 -11.41
N LYS A 206 -11.15 1.93 -10.51
CA LYS A 206 -11.44 1.66 -9.09
C LYS A 206 -12.21 2.78 -8.40
N ALA A 207 -11.99 4.04 -8.80
CA ALA A 207 -12.72 5.18 -8.25
C ALA A 207 -14.19 5.17 -8.71
N LYS A 208 -14.47 4.80 -9.96
CA LYS A 208 -15.84 4.65 -10.46
C LYS A 208 -16.60 3.55 -9.71
N GLU A 209 -15.96 2.38 -9.55
CA GLU A 209 -16.53 1.25 -8.80
C GLU A 209 -16.85 1.67 -7.35
N LEU A 210 -15.85 2.22 -6.64
CA LEU A 210 -16.01 2.63 -5.24
C LEU A 210 -17.05 3.74 -5.07
N ARG A 211 -17.12 4.67 -6.03
CA ARG A 211 -18.14 5.73 -6.01
C ARG A 211 -19.55 5.16 -6.14
N SER A 212 -19.75 4.19 -7.05
CA SER A 212 -21.04 3.50 -7.19
C SER A 212 -21.44 2.81 -5.88
N GLU A 213 -20.53 2.03 -5.28
CA GLU A 213 -20.75 1.37 -4.00
C GLU A 213 -21.19 2.34 -2.89
N VAL A 214 -20.51 3.51 -2.78
CA VAL A 214 -20.85 4.52 -1.77
C VAL A 214 -22.23 5.12 -2.01
N LEU A 215 -22.61 5.36 -3.27
CA LEU A 215 -23.92 5.93 -3.61
C LEU A 215 -25.06 4.92 -3.43
N ASP A 216 -24.83 3.65 -3.71
CA ASP A 216 -25.82 2.58 -3.55
C ASP A 216 -26.10 2.29 -2.08
N ASN A 217 -25.11 2.40 -1.20
CA ASN A 217 -25.28 2.26 0.26
C ASN A 217 -26.05 3.43 0.92
N ARG A 218 -26.32 4.52 0.18
CA ARG A 218 -27.15 5.65 0.65
C ARG A 218 -28.65 5.47 0.38
N ARG A 219 -29.01 4.50 -0.44
CA ARG A 219 -30.40 4.18 -0.80
C ARG A 219 -31.01 3.19 0.16
#